data_0641b7b86f378e80e6c8bda144f3b1ab
#
_entry.id   0641b7b86f378e80e6c8bda144f3b1ab
#
_cell.length_a   1.000
_cell.length_b   1.000
_cell.length_c   1.000
_cell.angle_alpha   90.00
_cell.angle_beta   90.00
_cell.angle_gamma   90.00
#
_symmetry.space_group_name_H-M   'P 1'
#
loop_
_entity.id
_entity.type
_entity.pdbx_description
1 polymer ?
#
loop_
_entity_poly.entity_id
_entity_poly.type
_entity_poly.pdbx_seq_one_letter_code
_entity_poly.pdbx_strand_id
1 'polypeptide(L)'
;MIEEINQLRNTEIKQVIENRLNEFQEVHNSNNKRWFSELCFCLLTANSKAQTAINIQNELGENGFINKSQEEIKDCIIKNKHRFYNNKSKYIVEARKFTNIKDIIKPLEEKEAREWLVQNIKGLGYKEASHFLRNIGYNNVAILDRHIINMMLEHNLLDEKPKSLNKKKFLPLKLYGQENI
;
A
#
# COMPACT_ATOMS: atom_id res chain seq x y z
N MET A 1 19.16 11.98 -11.94
CA MET A 1 17.83 11.38 -11.59
C MET A 1 16.82 11.45 -12.75
N ILE A 2 16.37 12.62 -13.24
CA ILE A 2 15.33 12.69 -14.31
C ILE A 2 15.85 12.06 -15.61
N GLU A 3 17.08 12.33 -16.01
CA GLU A 3 17.70 11.71 -17.18
C GLU A 3 17.82 10.19 -17.07
N GLU A 4 18.23 9.68 -15.92
CA GLU A 4 18.30 8.24 -15.64
C GLU A 4 16.92 7.58 -15.72
N ILE A 5 15.89 8.23 -15.16
CA ILE A 5 14.49 7.75 -15.28
C ILE A 5 14.03 7.73 -16.74
N ASN A 6 14.37 8.78 -17.52
CA ASN A 6 14.04 8.84 -18.93
C ASN A 6 14.77 7.77 -19.76
N GLN A 7 16.01 7.43 -19.41
CA GLN A 7 16.74 6.32 -20.02
C GLN A 7 16.07 4.97 -19.72
N LEU A 8 15.66 4.74 -18.46
CA LEU A 8 14.95 3.52 -18.07
C LEU A 8 13.61 3.33 -18.81
N ARG A 9 12.92 4.41 -19.16
CA ARG A 9 11.67 4.38 -19.95
C ARG A 9 11.86 3.80 -21.36
N ASN A 10 13.08 3.73 -21.86
CA ASN A 10 13.42 3.19 -23.17
C ASN A 10 13.96 1.73 -23.10
N THR A 11 13.85 1.09 -21.96
CA THR A 11 14.31 -0.28 -21.72
C THR A 11 13.13 -1.23 -21.51
N GLU A 12 13.40 -2.54 -21.40
CA GLU A 12 12.41 -3.58 -21.07
C GLU A 12 11.67 -3.31 -19.74
N ILE A 13 12.27 -2.50 -18.84
CA ILE A 13 11.64 -2.09 -17.58
C ILE A 13 10.32 -1.35 -17.83
N LYS A 14 10.20 -0.62 -18.94
CA LYS A 14 8.94 0.06 -19.32
C LYS A 14 7.78 -0.93 -19.36
N GLN A 15 7.96 -2.05 -20.07
CA GLN A 15 6.90 -3.06 -20.22
C GLN A 15 6.51 -3.69 -18.87
N VAL A 16 7.50 -3.91 -17.99
CA VAL A 16 7.26 -4.44 -16.64
C VAL A 16 6.41 -3.46 -15.82
N ILE A 17 6.72 -2.16 -15.92
CA ILE A 17 5.95 -1.12 -15.23
C ILE A 17 4.53 -1.01 -15.79
N GLU A 18 4.38 -0.98 -17.11
CA GLU A 18 3.06 -0.91 -17.76
C GLU A 18 2.18 -2.10 -17.40
N ASN A 19 2.73 -3.31 -17.43
CA ASN A 19 2.01 -4.51 -16.99
C ASN A 19 1.55 -4.37 -15.54
N ARG A 20 2.42 -3.86 -14.65
CA ARG A 20 2.06 -3.67 -13.24
C ARG A 20 0.99 -2.61 -13.03
N LEU A 21 1.02 -1.52 -13.80
CA LEU A 21 -0.02 -0.49 -13.78
C LEU A 21 -1.37 -1.04 -14.27
N ASN A 22 -1.36 -1.89 -15.31
CA ASN A 22 -2.55 -2.57 -15.80
C ASN A 22 -3.16 -3.50 -14.72
N GLU A 23 -2.33 -4.28 -14.02
CA GLU A 23 -2.81 -5.10 -12.88
C GLU A 23 -3.51 -4.25 -11.81
N PHE A 24 -2.99 -3.05 -11.49
CA PHE A 24 -3.65 -2.13 -10.56
C PHE A 24 -5.00 -1.63 -11.10
N GLN A 25 -5.11 -1.39 -12.40
CA GLN A 25 -6.39 -1.01 -13.03
C GLN A 25 -7.39 -2.16 -13.04
N GLU A 26 -6.96 -3.40 -13.20
CA GLU A 26 -7.82 -4.57 -13.05
C GLU A 26 -8.38 -4.65 -11.63
N VAL A 27 -7.54 -4.43 -10.61
CA VAL A 27 -8.00 -4.36 -9.21
C VAL A 27 -8.98 -3.20 -9.02
N HIS A 28 -8.74 -2.04 -9.63
CA HIS A 28 -9.65 -0.88 -9.56
C HIS A 28 -11.06 -1.25 -10.03
N ASN A 29 -11.15 -2.00 -11.12
CA ASN A 29 -12.41 -2.42 -11.73
C ASN A 29 -13.08 -3.63 -11.01
N SER A 30 -12.37 -4.28 -10.09
CA SER A 30 -12.85 -5.46 -9.37
C SER A 30 -13.87 -5.10 -8.27
N ASN A 31 -14.36 -6.12 -7.56
CA ASN A 31 -15.37 -5.99 -6.51
C ASN A 31 -14.77 -5.64 -5.12
N ASN A 32 -15.63 -5.42 -4.14
CA ASN A 32 -15.24 -5.13 -2.75
C ASN A 32 -14.37 -6.21 -2.12
N LYS A 33 -14.57 -7.49 -2.42
CA LYS A 33 -13.77 -8.58 -1.85
C LYS A 33 -12.31 -8.49 -2.30
N ARG A 34 -12.08 -8.19 -3.57
CA ARG A 34 -10.74 -7.98 -4.10
C ARG A 34 -10.07 -6.77 -3.46
N TRP A 35 -10.77 -5.65 -3.35
CA TRP A 35 -10.25 -4.45 -2.66
C TRP A 35 -9.93 -4.74 -1.19
N PHE A 36 -10.80 -5.48 -0.49
CA PHE A 36 -10.54 -5.88 0.89
C PHE A 36 -9.32 -6.81 1.02
N SER A 37 -9.12 -7.72 0.07
CA SER A 37 -7.91 -8.55 0.00
C SER A 37 -6.64 -7.71 -0.16
N GLU A 38 -6.66 -6.66 -1.00
CA GLU A 38 -5.53 -5.71 -1.12
C GLU A 38 -5.30 -4.91 0.17
N LEU A 39 -6.36 -4.53 0.88
CA LEU A 39 -6.24 -3.90 2.19
C LEU A 39 -5.54 -4.82 3.20
N CYS A 40 -5.95 -6.10 3.25
CA CYS A 40 -5.32 -7.11 4.11
C CYS A 40 -3.84 -7.35 3.71
N PHE A 41 -3.53 -7.39 2.42
CA PHE A 41 -2.16 -7.45 1.92
C PHE A 41 -1.33 -6.28 2.44
N CYS A 42 -1.83 -5.04 2.36
CA CYS A 42 -1.11 -3.87 2.85
C CYS A 42 -0.94 -3.89 4.38
N LEU A 43 -1.91 -4.38 5.13
CA LEU A 43 -1.74 -4.64 6.56
C LEU A 43 -0.60 -5.65 6.82
N LEU A 44 -0.49 -6.71 6.03
CA LEU A 44 0.54 -7.74 6.16
C LEU A 44 1.93 -7.22 5.77
N THR A 45 2.06 -6.34 4.77
CA THR A 45 3.36 -5.82 4.33
C THR A 45 4.03 -4.88 5.33
N ALA A 46 3.29 -4.26 6.23
CA ALA A 46 3.85 -3.36 7.24
C ALA A 46 4.85 -4.10 8.14
N ASN A 47 6.14 -3.68 8.07
CA ASN A 47 7.26 -4.29 8.78
C ASN A 47 7.56 -5.76 8.39
N SER A 48 7.22 -6.18 7.19
CA SER A 48 7.47 -7.52 6.65
C SER A 48 7.94 -7.47 5.20
N LYS A 49 8.38 -8.62 4.68
CA LYS A 49 8.72 -8.78 3.26
C LYS A 49 7.44 -8.90 2.44
N ALA A 50 7.40 -8.25 1.28
CA ALA A 50 6.25 -8.33 0.37
C ALA A 50 5.92 -9.79 -0.03
N GLN A 51 6.94 -10.62 -0.29
CA GLN A 51 6.74 -12.02 -0.65
C GLN A 51 5.98 -12.81 0.42
N THR A 52 6.26 -12.55 1.71
CA THR A 52 5.52 -13.18 2.82
C THR A 52 4.03 -12.80 2.78
N ALA A 53 3.73 -11.53 2.52
CA ALA A 53 2.33 -11.07 2.42
C ALA A 53 1.62 -11.65 1.19
N ILE A 54 2.32 -11.78 0.05
CA ILE A 54 1.81 -12.43 -1.18
C ILE A 54 1.45 -13.89 -0.89
N ASN A 55 2.34 -14.64 -0.23
CA ASN A 55 2.10 -16.05 0.09
C ASN A 55 0.86 -16.22 0.98
N ILE A 56 0.71 -15.35 2.00
CA ILE A 56 -0.46 -15.37 2.88
C ILE A 56 -1.73 -15.00 2.10
N GLN A 57 -1.67 -13.98 1.24
CA GLN A 57 -2.80 -13.56 0.41
C GLN A 57 -3.24 -14.68 -0.54
N ASN A 58 -2.30 -15.38 -1.17
CA ASN A 58 -2.59 -16.51 -2.05
C ASN A 58 -3.21 -17.71 -1.30
N GLU A 59 -2.72 -18.00 -0.08
CA GLU A 59 -3.21 -19.12 0.72
C GLU A 59 -4.60 -18.85 1.29
N LEU A 60 -4.89 -17.66 1.78
CA LEU A 60 -6.18 -17.29 2.34
C LEU A 60 -7.22 -16.98 1.25
N GLY A 61 -6.78 -16.34 0.17
CA GLY A 61 -7.65 -15.79 -0.85
C GLY A 61 -8.62 -14.72 -0.31
N GLU A 62 -9.45 -14.16 -1.18
CA GLU A 62 -10.41 -13.12 -0.82
C GLU A 62 -11.41 -13.58 0.26
N ASN A 63 -11.92 -14.81 0.11
CA ASN A 63 -12.90 -15.37 1.04
C ASN A 63 -12.29 -15.74 2.39
N GLY A 64 -11.04 -16.16 2.43
CA GLY A 64 -10.36 -16.51 3.69
C GLY A 64 -10.18 -15.30 4.58
N PHE A 65 -9.81 -14.14 4.05
CA PHE A 65 -9.72 -12.91 4.83
C PHE A 65 -11.07 -12.50 5.44
N ILE A 66 -12.16 -12.77 4.75
CA ILE A 66 -13.52 -12.41 5.21
C ILE A 66 -14.07 -13.42 6.21
N ASN A 67 -13.91 -14.73 5.96
CA ASN A 67 -14.71 -15.77 6.63
C ASN A 67 -13.94 -16.59 7.67
N LYS A 68 -12.59 -16.75 7.53
CA LYS A 68 -11.81 -17.55 8.46
C LYS A 68 -11.77 -16.92 9.86
N SER A 69 -11.72 -17.74 10.90
CA SER A 69 -11.53 -17.27 12.27
C SER A 69 -10.20 -16.54 12.44
N GLN A 70 -10.05 -15.75 13.51
CA GLN A 70 -8.78 -15.08 13.82
C GLN A 70 -7.65 -16.08 14.01
N GLU A 71 -7.91 -17.25 14.63
CA GLU A 71 -6.90 -18.29 14.84
C GLU A 71 -6.46 -18.92 13.50
N GLU A 72 -7.37 -19.25 12.59
CA GLU A 72 -7.00 -19.76 11.27
C GLU A 72 -6.16 -18.76 10.45
N ILE A 73 -6.49 -17.46 10.52
CA ILE A 73 -5.67 -16.42 9.89
C ILE A 73 -4.29 -16.35 10.56
N LYS A 74 -4.24 -16.40 11.88
CA LYS A 74 -3.00 -16.37 12.64
C LYS A 74 -2.12 -17.59 12.30
N ASP A 75 -2.68 -18.79 12.21
CA ASP A 75 -1.96 -20.00 11.84
C ASP A 75 -1.35 -19.89 10.42
N CYS A 76 -2.12 -19.38 9.48
CA CYS A 76 -1.61 -19.08 8.13
C CYS A 76 -0.45 -18.08 8.17
N ILE A 77 -0.56 -17.02 8.97
CA ILE A 77 0.49 -16.00 9.14
C ILE A 77 1.76 -16.61 9.76
N ILE A 78 1.62 -17.47 10.78
CA ILE A 78 2.74 -18.20 11.42
C ILE A 78 3.41 -19.14 10.41
N LYS A 79 2.62 -19.96 9.71
CA LYS A 79 3.11 -20.90 8.69
C LYS A 79 3.99 -20.20 7.62
N ASN A 80 3.62 -18.98 7.25
CA ASN A 80 4.35 -18.13 6.33
C ASN A 80 5.49 -17.32 7.00
N LYS A 81 5.87 -17.64 8.24
CA LYS A 81 7.00 -17.06 8.98
C LYS A 81 6.92 -15.54 9.17
N HIS A 82 5.72 -15.00 9.31
CA HIS A 82 5.51 -13.58 9.59
C HIS A 82 5.61 -13.29 11.09
N ARG A 83 6.47 -12.34 11.50
CA ARG A 83 6.79 -12.07 12.91
C ARG A 83 5.63 -11.56 13.77
N PHE A 84 4.71 -10.79 13.18
CA PHE A 84 3.67 -10.06 13.93
C PHE A 84 2.30 -10.71 13.83
N TYR A 85 2.24 -12.03 13.85
CA TYR A 85 1.04 -12.83 13.60
C TYR A 85 -0.16 -12.45 14.51
N ASN A 86 0.07 -12.19 15.80
CA ASN A 86 -1.00 -11.80 16.71
C ASN A 86 -1.66 -10.47 16.33
N ASN A 87 -0.84 -9.44 16.07
CA ASN A 87 -1.37 -8.13 15.72
C ASN A 87 -1.99 -8.14 14.32
N LYS A 88 -1.37 -8.84 13.36
CA LYS A 88 -1.84 -8.86 11.97
C LYS A 88 -3.17 -9.59 11.84
N SER A 89 -3.32 -10.77 12.45
CA SER A 89 -4.61 -11.49 12.47
C SER A 89 -5.71 -10.65 13.12
N LYS A 90 -5.42 -10.01 14.24
CA LYS A 90 -6.36 -9.10 14.92
C LYS A 90 -6.77 -7.93 14.03
N TYR A 91 -5.81 -7.22 13.39
CA TYR A 91 -6.11 -6.07 12.54
C TYR A 91 -6.93 -6.44 11.31
N ILE A 92 -6.66 -7.62 10.71
CA ILE A 92 -7.45 -8.14 9.59
C ILE A 92 -8.91 -8.38 10.03
N VAL A 93 -9.13 -9.02 11.18
CA VAL A 93 -10.47 -9.28 11.70
C VAL A 93 -11.20 -7.97 12.06
N GLU A 94 -10.50 -7.02 12.71
CA GLU A 94 -11.06 -5.71 13.03
C GLU A 94 -11.42 -4.90 11.76
N ALA A 95 -10.67 -5.07 10.66
CA ALA A 95 -10.93 -4.41 9.39
C ALA A 95 -12.18 -4.95 8.66
N ARG A 96 -12.73 -6.10 9.04
CA ARG A 96 -13.91 -6.72 8.40
C ARG A 96 -15.16 -5.85 8.44
N LYS A 97 -15.28 -4.93 9.39
CA LYS A 97 -16.35 -3.92 9.39
C LYS A 97 -16.36 -3.05 8.15
N PHE A 98 -15.29 -3.09 7.35
CA PHE A 98 -15.10 -2.35 6.10
C PHE A 98 -14.91 -3.29 4.89
N THR A 99 -15.60 -4.44 4.85
CA THR A 99 -15.57 -5.32 3.68
C THR A 99 -16.12 -4.68 2.41
N ASN A 100 -16.89 -3.59 2.56
CA ASN A 100 -17.35 -2.72 1.48
C ASN A 100 -16.40 -1.55 1.20
N ILE A 101 -15.10 -1.75 1.38
CA ILE A 101 -14.07 -0.68 1.32
C ILE A 101 -14.06 0.07 -0.01
N LYS A 102 -14.42 -0.55 -1.13
CA LYS A 102 -14.52 0.10 -2.42
C LYS A 102 -15.60 1.18 -2.43
N ASP A 103 -16.76 0.89 -1.86
CA ASP A 103 -17.88 1.84 -1.81
C ASP A 103 -17.57 3.03 -0.90
N ILE A 104 -16.73 2.82 0.11
CA ILE A 104 -16.28 3.87 1.03
C ILE A 104 -15.21 4.77 0.38
N ILE A 105 -14.24 4.17 -0.29
CA ILE A 105 -13.06 4.90 -0.81
C ILE A 105 -13.34 5.55 -2.16
N LYS A 106 -14.09 4.89 -3.05
CA LYS A 106 -14.29 5.36 -4.42
C LYS A 106 -14.87 6.78 -4.54
N PRO A 107 -15.79 7.25 -3.68
CA PRO A 107 -16.30 8.62 -3.76
C PRO A 107 -15.37 9.69 -3.19
N LEU A 108 -14.26 9.32 -2.54
CA LEU A 108 -13.32 10.25 -1.91
C LEU A 108 -12.20 10.65 -2.87
N GLU A 109 -11.76 11.90 -2.76
CA GLU A 109 -10.50 12.34 -3.35
C GLU A 109 -9.32 11.56 -2.74
N GLU A 110 -8.24 11.35 -3.50
CA GLU A 110 -7.12 10.49 -3.07
C GLU A 110 -6.50 10.89 -1.72
N LYS A 111 -6.39 12.18 -1.45
CA LYS A 111 -5.87 12.68 -0.15
C LYS A 111 -6.85 12.38 0.98
N GLU A 112 -8.14 12.56 0.74
CA GLU A 112 -9.20 12.25 1.72
C GLU A 112 -9.29 10.74 1.96
N ALA A 113 -9.23 9.93 0.90
CA ALA A 113 -9.18 8.48 0.98
C ALA A 113 -8.01 8.00 1.85
N ARG A 114 -6.81 8.57 1.66
CA ARG A 114 -5.64 8.25 2.49
C ARG A 114 -5.83 8.63 3.96
N GLU A 115 -6.37 9.83 4.24
CA GLU A 115 -6.67 10.25 5.61
C GLU A 115 -7.69 9.32 6.26
N TRP A 116 -8.76 8.99 5.55
CA TRP A 116 -9.78 8.08 6.02
C TRP A 116 -9.20 6.72 6.39
N LEU A 117 -8.37 6.14 5.52
CA LEU A 117 -7.70 4.85 5.75
C LEU A 117 -6.86 4.88 7.03
N VAL A 118 -6.03 5.91 7.21
CA VAL A 118 -5.15 6.02 8.40
C VAL A 118 -5.95 6.18 9.68
N GLN A 119 -7.09 6.88 9.64
CA GLN A 119 -7.93 7.12 10.81
C GLN A 119 -8.78 5.90 11.20
N ASN A 120 -9.22 5.11 10.22
CA ASN A 120 -10.22 4.07 10.44
C ASN A 120 -9.64 2.64 10.44
N ILE A 121 -8.51 2.40 9.76
CA ILE A 121 -7.91 1.07 9.65
C ILE A 121 -6.76 0.92 10.62
N LYS A 122 -6.97 0.18 11.69
CA LYS A 122 -5.94 -0.08 12.70
C LYS A 122 -4.76 -0.85 12.12
N GLY A 123 -3.55 -0.34 12.35
CA GLY A 123 -2.32 -0.95 11.84
C GLY A 123 -1.92 -0.49 10.44
N LEU A 124 -2.66 0.45 9.84
CA LEU A 124 -2.36 1.08 8.56
C LEU A 124 -1.81 2.50 8.80
N GLY A 125 -0.55 2.74 8.44
CA GLY A 125 0.05 4.07 8.46
C GLY A 125 -0.06 4.77 7.10
N TYR A 126 0.45 6.01 6.99
CA TYR A 126 0.42 6.78 5.73
C TYR A 126 1.09 6.06 4.56
N LYS A 127 2.21 5.38 4.81
CA LYS A 127 2.92 4.60 3.80
C LYS A 127 2.06 3.45 3.27
N GLU A 128 1.49 2.66 4.17
CA GLU A 128 0.66 1.52 3.83
C GLU A 128 -0.67 1.95 3.19
N ALA A 129 -1.25 3.08 3.62
CA ALA A 129 -2.43 3.67 3.00
C ALA A 129 -2.15 4.10 1.55
N SER A 130 -1.01 4.79 1.31
CA SER A 130 -0.58 5.12 -0.06
C SER A 130 -0.32 3.86 -0.89
N HIS A 131 0.26 2.81 -0.30
CA HIS A 131 0.48 1.53 -0.94
C HIS A 131 -0.84 0.86 -1.36
N PHE A 132 -1.83 0.86 -0.47
CA PHE A 132 -3.16 0.35 -0.78
C PHE A 132 -3.80 1.14 -1.92
N LEU A 133 -3.83 2.47 -1.86
CA LEU A 133 -4.40 3.33 -2.90
C LEU A 133 -3.76 3.06 -4.26
N ARG A 134 -2.41 2.96 -4.34
CA ARG A 134 -1.73 2.58 -5.58
C ARG A 134 -2.20 1.21 -6.09
N ASN A 135 -2.27 0.19 -5.23
CA ASN A 135 -2.65 -1.17 -5.62
C ASN A 135 -4.08 -1.27 -6.13
N ILE A 136 -4.95 -0.35 -5.73
CA ILE A 136 -6.31 -0.23 -6.23
C ILE A 136 -6.45 0.83 -7.35
N GLY A 137 -5.34 1.22 -8.00
CA GLY A 137 -5.32 2.00 -9.24
C GLY A 137 -5.33 3.52 -9.08
N TYR A 138 -5.05 4.07 -7.89
CA TYR A 138 -4.88 5.52 -7.70
C TYR A 138 -3.44 5.94 -8.00
N ASN A 139 -3.25 7.11 -8.64
CA ASN A 139 -1.95 7.52 -9.20
C ASN A 139 -1.31 8.74 -8.52
N ASN A 140 -2.07 9.54 -7.77
CA ASN A 140 -1.57 10.81 -7.21
C ASN A 140 -1.14 10.70 -5.74
N VAL A 141 -0.84 9.50 -5.25
CA VAL A 141 -0.33 9.27 -3.89
C VAL A 141 1.05 8.65 -3.92
N ALA A 142 2.04 9.36 -3.40
CA ALA A 142 3.40 8.83 -3.27
C ALA A 142 3.51 7.85 -2.11
N ILE A 143 4.29 6.78 -2.31
CA ILE A 143 4.68 5.83 -1.26
C ILE A 143 6.08 6.24 -0.78
N LEU A 144 6.13 7.03 0.29
CA LEU A 144 7.38 7.47 0.87
C LEU A 144 7.93 6.41 1.81
N ASP A 145 8.76 5.52 1.28
CA ASP A 145 9.50 4.57 2.07
C ASP A 145 10.96 5.03 2.30
N ARG A 146 11.73 4.22 3.04
CA ARG A 146 13.12 4.54 3.34
C ARG A 146 14.01 4.65 2.10
N HIS A 147 13.68 3.91 1.03
CA HIS A 147 14.47 3.93 -0.21
C HIS A 147 14.24 5.22 -0.98
N ILE A 148 12.97 5.61 -1.14
CA ILE A 148 12.59 6.89 -1.75
C ILE A 148 13.18 8.06 -0.97
N ILE A 149 13.10 8.04 0.37
CA ILE A 149 13.69 9.11 1.20
C ILE A 149 15.21 9.18 1.07
N ASN A 150 15.89 8.04 1.05
CA ASN A 150 17.35 8.04 0.84
C ASN A 150 17.70 8.60 -0.55
N MET A 151 17.00 8.19 -1.60
CA MET A 151 17.18 8.72 -2.94
C MET A 151 16.91 10.24 -3.00
N MET A 152 15.89 10.73 -2.32
CA MET A 152 15.60 12.17 -2.23
C MET A 152 16.74 12.93 -1.54
N LEU A 153 17.37 12.37 -0.51
CA LEU A 153 18.56 12.95 0.15
C LEU A 153 19.76 12.95 -0.78
N GLU A 154 20.05 11.85 -1.46
CA GLU A 154 21.16 11.71 -2.42
C GLU A 154 21.07 12.72 -3.56
N HIS A 155 19.86 13.11 -3.95
CA HIS A 155 19.60 14.08 -5.01
C HIS A 155 19.28 15.50 -4.49
N ASN A 156 19.55 15.80 -3.21
CA ASN A 156 19.33 17.11 -2.58
C ASN A 156 17.86 17.60 -2.68
N LEU A 157 16.89 16.67 -2.73
CA LEU A 157 15.47 16.98 -2.67
C LEU A 157 14.94 17.05 -1.22
N LEU A 158 15.78 16.67 -0.26
CA LEU A 158 15.56 16.80 1.18
C LEU A 158 16.88 17.23 1.83
N ASP A 159 16.81 18.15 2.78
CA ASP A 159 17.99 18.63 3.52
C ASP A 159 18.40 17.63 4.61
N GLU A 160 17.43 16.97 5.23
CA GLU A 160 17.67 16.00 6.32
C GLU A 160 16.70 14.82 6.30
N LYS A 161 17.14 13.70 6.84
CA LYS A 161 16.30 12.50 7.00
C LYS A 161 15.22 12.72 8.05
N PRO A 162 13.92 12.62 7.72
CA PRO A 162 12.86 12.78 8.69
C PRO A 162 12.90 11.67 9.74
N LYS A 163 12.89 12.04 11.02
CA LYS A 163 12.89 11.09 12.15
C LYS A 163 11.66 10.18 12.19
N SER A 164 10.54 10.61 11.64
CA SER A 164 9.31 9.82 11.48
C SER A 164 8.49 10.37 10.32
N LEU A 165 7.78 9.48 9.61
CA LEU A 165 6.82 9.85 8.56
C LEU A 165 5.41 9.91 9.16
N ASN A 166 5.15 10.95 9.95
CA ASN A 166 3.81 11.27 10.45
C ASN A 166 3.11 12.30 9.55
N LYS A 167 1.83 12.59 9.82
CA LYS A 167 1.00 13.54 9.04
C LYS A 167 1.71 14.86 8.74
N LYS A 168 2.37 15.47 9.74
CA LYS A 168 3.06 16.76 9.59
C LYS A 168 4.24 16.73 8.62
N LYS A 169 4.89 15.57 8.47
CA LYS A 169 6.09 15.41 7.61
C LYS A 169 5.79 14.75 6.26
N PHE A 170 4.66 14.04 6.15
CA PHE A 170 4.24 13.41 4.91
C PHE A 170 3.56 14.39 3.93
N LEU A 171 2.81 15.37 4.46
CA LEU A 171 2.08 16.36 3.66
C LEU A 171 2.94 17.48 3.05
N PRO A 172 4.01 17.99 3.71
CA PRO A 172 4.84 19.05 3.15
C PRO A 172 5.87 18.59 2.13
N LEU A 173 6.10 17.29 1.95
CA LEU A 173 6.90 16.79 0.85
C LEU A 173 6.12 17.02 -0.45
N LYS A 174 6.00 18.28 -0.85
CA LYS A 174 5.63 18.66 -2.20
C LYS A 174 6.65 18.00 -3.11
N LEU A 175 6.23 17.03 -3.88
CA LEU A 175 7.00 16.57 -5.02
C LEU A 175 7.22 17.79 -5.89
N TYR A 176 8.44 18.30 -5.93
CA TYR A 176 8.88 19.28 -6.89
C TYR A 176 8.62 18.67 -8.27
N GLY A 177 7.58 19.12 -8.96
CA GLY A 177 7.22 18.60 -10.27
C GLY A 177 5.78 18.80 -10.71
N GLN A 178 4.94 19.47 -9.94
CA GLN A 178 3.56 19.80 -10.36
C GLN A 178 3.34 21.29 -10.71
N GLU A 179 4.42 22.07 -10.86
CA GLU A 179 4.35 23.39 -11.50
C GLU A 179 5.07 23.25 -12.84
N ASN A 180 4.29 23.27 -13.93
CA ASN A 180 4.66 23.22 -15.35
C ASN A 180 4.53 21.83 -16.03
N ILE A 181 3.28 21.41 -16.28
CA ILE A 181 2.87 20.80 -17.54
C ILE A 181 1.54 21.44 -17.94
#